data_1be7bce6108e51de94322a4ee34267fd
#
_entry.id   1be7bce6108e51de94322a4ee34267fd
#
_cell.length_a   1.000
_cell.length_b   1.000
_cell.length_c   1.000
_cell.angle_alpha   90.00
_cell.angle_beta   90.00
_cell.angle_gamma   90.00
#
_symmetry.space_group_name_H-M   'P 1'
#
loop_
_entity.id
_entity.type
_entity.pdbx_description
1 polymer ?
#
loop_
_entity_poly.entity_id
_entity_poly.type
_entity_poly.pdbx_seq_one_letter_code
_entity_poly.pdbx_strand_id
1 'polypeptide(L)'
;PPQYPEHVKPKEIDGIIITHAHLDHSGYVPSLFVSGHSRVYATPPTLELSRLLIEDMLKIEKNYHPFDIPEVYNMLRNSKEIGFREKVEKGNSSFELRSSGHVLGGGTVLVESGKKRLFYTGDINPKGSRMLPEADLDIGEIDLLITESTYSQTEQKPRKQSEEGLIDFANEVMDRKGILFVPAFSVERSQEIACVFRNAKFKHKIIMDGMALKVNEIMFQYPEYLRDPKIFADAINHSVAIRNDRDRKNALMEPCVVISPAGMLVGGNAVFYLQHLAFDSKNGIALVSYQGDGTPGKKLLETGKVSSRGHDMKVTAEVRQFEFSGHADRNDLFEMIKNVKGNPKVLTVHGDNESCIRFAEEIHERFGLEAYSPQVNETISV
;
A
#
# COMPACT_ATOMS: atom_id res chain seq x y z
N PRO A 1 -12.09 16.66 7.83
CA PRO A 1 -11.83 17.00 6.45
C PRO A 1 -10.52 16.34 6.00
N PRO A 2 -10.37 15.94 4.72
CA PRO A 2 -9.12 15.39 4.22
C PRO A 2 -7.99 16.41 4.40
N GLN A 3 -6.81 15.92 4.76
CA GLN A 3 -5.60 16.74 4.78
C GLN A 3 -4.98 16.69 3.39
N TYR A 4 -4.83 17.84 2.75
CA TYR A 4 -4.16 17.96 1.47
C TYR A 4 -2.72 18.42 1.66
N PRO A 5 -1.81 18.05 0.74
CA PRO A 5 -0.47 18.61 0.72
C PRO A 5 -0.51 20.13 0.44
N GLU A 6 0.57 20.81 0.79
CA GLU A 6 0.73 22.22 0.45
C GLU A 6 0.63 22.44 -1.06
N HIS A 7 0.00 23.56 -1.44
CA HIS A 7 -0.25 23.86 -2.83
C HIS A 7 1.03 24.30 -3.55
N VAL A 8 1.38 23.56 -4.60
CA VAL A 8 2.47 23.91 -5.51
C VAL A 8 1.86 24.50 -6.78
N LYS A 9 2.40 25.62 -7.25
CA LYS A 9 1.90 26.27 -8.48
C LYS A 9 2.27 25.41 -9.71
N PRO A 10 1.31 24.95 -10.52
CA PRO A 10 1.60 24.05 -11.65
C PRO A 10 2.62 24.61 -12.65
N LYS A 11 2.71 25.96 -12.78
CA LYS A 11 3.67 26.63 -13.67
C LYS A 11 5.12 26.57 -13.20
N GLU A 12 5.35 26.23 -11.94
CA GLU A 12 6.68 26.11 -11.33
C GLU A 12 7.17 24.66 -11.32
N ILE A 13 6.39 23.73 -11.92
CA ILE A 13 6.69 22.28 -11.94
C ILE A 13 7.07 21.87 -13.36
N ASP A 14 8.28 21.34 -13.53
CA ASP A 14 8.76 20.79 -14.79
C ASP A 14 8.20 19.39 -15.09
N GLY A 15 7.88 18.62 -14.06
CA GLY A 15 7.30 17.30 -14.17
C GLY A 15 6.91 16.73 -12.81
N ILE A 16 6.05 15.72 -12.82
CA ILE A 16 5.53 15.04 -11.64
C ILE A 16 5.90 13.57 -11.76
N ILE A 17 6.50 13.00 -10.74
CA ILE A 17 6.78 11.57 -10.68
C ILE A 17 5.85 10.96 -9.63
N ILE A 18 5.01 10.00 -10.02
CA ILE A 18 4.20 9.23 -9.08
C ILE A 18 4.96 7.94 -8.76
N THR A 19 5.41 7.82 -7.52
CA THR A 19 6.15 6.64 -7.06
C THR A 19 5.27 5.40 -7.10
N HIS A 20 4.04 5.49 -6.59
CA HIS A 20 3.09 4.39 -6.56
C HIS A 20 1.64 4.88 -6.42
N ALA A 21 0.69 3.95 -6.51
CA ALA A 21 -0.71 4.27 -6.70
C ALA A 21 -1.50 4.63 -5.44
N HIS A 22 -0.98 4.44 -4.21
CA HIS A 22 -1.73 4.76 -3.00
C HIS A 22 -2.15 6.23 -2.98
N LEU A 23 -3.33 6.51 -2.39
CA LEU A 23 -3.98 7.83 -2.48
C LEU A 23 -3.20 8.95 -1.80
N ASP A 24 -2.45 8.66 -0.76
CA ASP A 24 -1.56 9.60 -0.08
C ASP A 24 -0.36 10.03 -0.94
N HIS A 25 -0.04 9.28 -2.00
CA HIS A 25 1.00 9.60 -2.98
C HIS A 25 0.46 10.06 -4.34
N SER A 26 -0.69 9.57 -4.78
CA SER A 26 -1.25 9.85 -6.10
C SER A 26 -2.52 10.69 -6.07
N GLY A 27 -3.26 10.66 -4.96
CA GLY A 27 -4.64 11.13 -4.89
C GLY A 27 -4.83 12.63 -5.11
N TYR A 28 -3.82 13.45 -4.81
CA TYR A 28 -3.90 14.90 -4.99
C TYR A 28 -3.34 15.39 -6.35
N VAL A 29 -2.64 14.54 -7.09
CA VAL A 29 -2.02 14.92 -8.37
C VAL A 29 -3.01 15.53 -9.38
N PRO A 30 -4.27 15.05 -9.52
CA PRO A 30 -5.21 15.67 -10.44
C PRO A 30 -5.50 17.15 -10.16
N SER A 31 -5.36 17.64 -8.92
CA SER A 31 -5.57 19.03 -8.57
C SER A 31 -4.64 19.99 -9.35
N LEU A 32 -3.45 19.52 -9.73
CA LEU A 32 -2.47 20.26 -10.51
C LEU A 32 -2.90 20.43 -11.99
N PHE A 33 -3.95 19.72 -12.41
CA PHE A 33 -4.49 19.73 -13.77
C PHE A 33 -5.77 20.57 -13.92
N VAL A 34 -6.21 21.23 -12.86
CA VAL A 34 -7.27 22.25 -12.91
C VAL A 34 -6.82 23.45 -13.74
N SER A 35 -5.54 23.84 -13.63
CA SER A 35 -4.97 24.99 -14.34
C SER A 35 -3.59 24.75 -14.93
N GLY A 36 -3.11 23.50 -14.92
CA GLY A 36 -1.76 23.12 -15.36
C GLY A 36 -1.74 22.02 -16.40
N HIS A 37 -0.58 21.80 -17.01
CA HIS A 37 -0.34 20.80 -18.04
C HIS A 37 1.03 20.11 -17.85
N SER A 38 1.47 19.96 -16.60
CA SER A 38 2.76 19.33 -16.30
C SER A 38 2.75 17.87 -16.76
N ARG A 39 3.90 17.36 -17.19
CA ARG A 39 4.05 15.94 -17.55
C ARG A 39 4.09 15.08 -16.29
N VAL A 40 3.30 14.03 -16.25
CA VAL A 40 3.37 13.00 -15.21
C VAL A 40 4.18 11.82 -15.71
N TYR A 41 5.01 11.26 -14.84
CA TYR A 41 5.82 10.07 -15.11
C TYR A 41 5.51 9.00 -14.05
N ALA A 42 5.19 7.82 -14.47
CA ALA A 42 4.98 6.67 -13.59
C ALA A 42 5.06 5.37 -14.40
N THR A 43 5.12 4.23 -13.72
CA THR A 43 4.98 2.93 -14.40
C THR A 43 3.55 2.74 -14.90
N PRO A 44 3.34 1.94 -15.98
CA PRO A 44 2.00 1.67 -16.49
C PRO A 44 1.02 1.17 -15.42
N PRO A 45 1.34 0.15 -14.59
CA PRO A 45 0.42 -0.31 -13.55
C PRO A 45 0.14 0.75 -12.47
N THR A 46 1.12 1.62 -12.15
CA THR A 46 0.89 2.74 -11.22
C THR A 46 -0.16 3.70 -11.75
N LEU A 47 -0.14 4.04 -13.04
CA LEU A 47 -1.14 4.94 -13.63
C LEU A 47 -2.54 4.33 -13.62
N GLU A 48 -2.68 3.05 -13.98
CA GLU A 48 -3.98 2.38 -13.99
C GLU A 48 -4.55 2.20 -12.58
N LEU A 49 -3.72 1.80 -11.63
CA LEU A 49 -4.14 1.67 -10.23
C LEU A 49 -4.49 3.03 -9.62
N SER A 50 -3.69 4.08 -9.90
CA SER A 50 -4.01 5.45 -9.44
C SER A 50 -5.35 5.92 -9.99
N ARG A 51 -5.63 5.70 -11.28
CA ARG A 51 -6.94 5.99 -11.86
C ARG A 51 -8.06 5.28 -11.12
N LEU A 52 -7.93 3.96 -10.92
CA LEU A 52 -8.94 3.16 -10.23
C LEU A 52 -9.22 3.68 -8.82
N LEU A 53 -8.17 3.97 -8.05
CA LEU A 53 -8.29 4.42 -6.66
C LEU A 53 -8.85 5.83 -6.56
N ILE A 54 -8.40 6.76 -7.41
CA ILE A 54 -8.87 8.15 -7.42
C ILE A 54 -10.34 8.23 -7.88
N GLU A 55 -10.73 7.48 -8.91
CA GLU A 55 -12.13 7.40 -9.34
C GLU A 55 -13.05 6.84 -8.24
N ASP A 56 -12.57 5.89 -7.44
CA ASP A 56 -13.33 5.33 -6.32
C ASP A 56 -13.44 6.33 -5.17
N MET A 57 -12.35 7.01 -4.83
CA MET A 57 -12.33 8.08 -3.83
C MET A 57 -13.35 9.17 -4.18
N LEU A 58 -13.36 9.67 -5.42
CA LEU A 58 -14.31 10.69 -5.88
C LEU A 58 -15.77 10.22 -5.82
N LYS A 59 -16.04 8.92 -6.00
CA LYS A 59 -17.38 8.35 -5.86
C LYS A 59 -17.86 8.29 -4.41
N ILE A 60 -16.95 8.00 -3.49
CA ILE A 60 -17.26 7.84 -2.07
C ILE A 60 -17.35 9.21 -1.39
N GLU A 61 -16.39 10.09 -1.64
CA GLU A 61 -16.21 11.37 -0.96
C GLU A 61 -16.70 12.55 -1.82
N LYS A 62 -17.93 12.49 -2.30
CA LYS A 62 -18.53 13.54 -3.16
C LYS A 62 -18.41 14.93 -2.50
N ASN A 63 -17.96 15.91 -3.29
CA ASN A 63 -17.87 17.35 -2.95
C ASN A 63 -16.77 17.73 -1.92
N TYR A 64 -15.78 16.88 -1.66
CA TYR A 64 -14.69 17.21 -0.72
C TYR A 64 -13.35 17.50 -1.42
N HIS A 65 -13.26 17.26 -2.73
CA HIS A 65 -12.00 17.37 -3.46
C HIS A 65 -11.95 18.64 -4.33
N PRO A 66 -10.78 19.27 -4.50
CA PRO A 66 -10.61 20.47 -5.33
C PRO A 66 -10.52 20.15 -6.83
N PHE A 67 -10.82 18.94 -7.24
CA PHE A 67 -10.85 18.45 -8.63
C PHE A 67 -11.93 17.38 -8.78
N ASP A 68 -12.24 17.03 -10.05
CA ASP A 68 -13.23 16.01 -10.38
C ASP A 68 -12.67 15.10 -11.50
N ILE A 69 -13.48 14.21 -12.02
CA ILE A 69 -13.16 13.22 -13.07
C ILE A 69 -12.44 13.85 -14.29
N PRO A 70 -12.81 15.02 -14.82
CA PRO A 70 -12.08 15.64 -15.95
C PRO A 70 -10.58 15.86 -15.67
N GLU A 71 -10.21 16.27 -14.46
CA GLU A 71 -8.82 16.51 -14.08
C GLU A 71 -8.04 15.20 -13.99
N VAL A 72 -8.68 14.12 -13.53
CA VAL A 72 -8.07 12.77 -13.55
C VAL A 72 -7.73 12.36 -14.99
N TYR A 73 -8.65 12.54 -15.92
CA TYR A 73 -8.36 12.24 -17.33
C TYR A 73 -7.36 13.23 -17.97
N ASN A 74 -7.32 14.49 -17.52
CA ASN A 74 -6.28 15.42 -17.93
C ASN A 74 -4.90 14.97 -17.47
N MET A 75 -4.76 14.56 -16.22
CA MET A 75 -3.55 13.96 -15.68
C MET A 75 -3.10 12.76 -16.54
N LEU A 76 -3.99 11.81 -16.80
CA LEU A 76 -3.66 10.62 -17.60
C LEU A 76 -3.24 10.95 -19.03
N ARG A 77 -3.90 11.89 -19.71
CA ARG A 77 -3.51 12.34 -21.06
C ARG A 77 -2.14 13.00 -21.09
N ASN A 78 -1.72 13.62 -19.98
CA ASN A 78 -0.41 14.22 -19.85
C ASN A 78 0.63 13.28 -19.22
N SER A 79 0.28 12.01 -18.97
CA SER A 79 1.21 11.03 -18.44
C SER A 79 2.10 10.44 -19.53
N LYS A 80 3.31 10.12 -19.13
CA LYS A 80 4.25 9.29 -19.88
C LYS A 80 4.56 8.06 -19.03
N GLU A 81 4.24 6.90 -19.57
CA GLU A 81 4.64 5.63 -19.01
C GLU A 81 6.16 5.46 -19.12
N ILE A 82 6.77 5.02 -18.03
CA ILE A 82 8.20 4.71 -17.96
C ILE A 82 8.40 3.37 -17.26
N GLY A 83 9.32 2.57 -17.77
CA GLY A 83 9.73 1.31 -17.16
C GLY A 83 10.73 1.52 -16.02
N PHE A 84 10.96 0.47 -15.22
CA PHE A 84 12.06 0.49 -14.28
C PHE A 84 13.41 0.56 -15.01
N ARG A 85 14.35 1.35 -14.46
CA ARG A 85 15.67 1.65 -15.04
C ARG A 85 15.63 2.38 -16.38
N GLU A 86 14.45 2.86 -16.81
CA GLU A 86 14.34 3.75 -17.97
C GLU A 86 14.73 5.17 -17.53
N LYS A 87 15.83 5.68 -18.09
CA LYS A 87 16.32 7.02 -17.78
C LYS A 87 15.56 8.06 -18.60
N VAL A 88 15.04 9.06 -17.91
CA VAL A 88 14.36 10.21 -18.50
C VAL A 88 15.22 11.46 -18.33
N GLU A 89 15.64 12.07 -19.42
CA GLU A 89 16.40 13.30 -19.43
C GLU A 89 15.48 14.52 -19.37
N LYS A 90 15.82 15.49 -18.53
CA LYS A 90 15.08 16.76 -18.37
C LYS A 90 16.03 17.92 -18.13
N GLY A 91 16.38 18.65 -19.18
CA GLY A 91 17.38 19.71 -19.12
C GLY A 91 18.75 19.17 -18.66
N ASN A 92 19.29 19.71 -17.58
CA ASN A 92 20.56 19.28 -16.98
C ASN A 92 20.40 18.16 -15.92
N SER A 93 19.20 17.63 -15.79
CA SER A 93 18.86 16.59 -14.82
C SER A 93 18.30 15.37 -15.53
N SER A 94 18.38 14.25 -14.87
CA SER A 94 17.73 13.02 -15.30
C SER A 94 17.17 12.27 -14.10
N PHE A 95 16.22 11.39 -14.34
CA PHE A 95 15.71 10.50 -13.30
C PHE A 95 15.34 9.14 -13.89
N GLU A 96 15.27 8.17 -13.02
CA GLU A 96 14.76 6.83 -13.32
C GLU A 96 13.97 6.28 -12.15
N LEU A 97 13.02 5.39 -12.43
CA LEU A 97 12.32 4.60 -11.42
C LEU A 97 13.01 3.24 -11.24
N ARG A 98 13.04 2.76 -10.00
CA ARG A 98 13.47 1.41 -9.63
C ARG A 98 12.40 0.75 -8.80
N SER A 99 12.28 -0.58 -8.87
CA SER A 99 11.28 -1.30 -8.07
C SER A 99 11.41 -0.97 -6.58
N SER A 100 10.32 -0.60 -5.94
CA SER A 100 10.28 -0.36 -4.49
C SER A 100 9.92 -1.62 -3.67
N GLY A 101 9.43 -2.69 -4.30
CA GLY A 101 8.96 -3.90 -3.61
C GLY A 101 7.69 -3.71 -2.78
N HIS A 102 7.07 -2.52 -2.80
CA HIS A 102 5.95 -2.14 -1.95
C HIS A 102 4.59 -2.53 -2.54
N VAL A 103 4.27 -2.06 -3.73
CA VAL A 103 3.05 -2.40 -4.49
C VAL A 103 3.35 -2.57 -5.97
N LEU A 104 2.43 -3.16 -6.73
CA LEU A 104 2.60 -3.37 -8.17
C LEU A 104 2.94 -2.05 -8.88
N GLY A 105 4.05 -2.07 -9.63
CA GLY A 105 4.55 -0.90 -10.34
C GLY A 105 5.14 0.19 -9.46
N GLY A 106 5.11 0.01 -8.12
CA GLY A 106 5.66 0.98 -7.18
C GLY A 106 7.17 1.15 -7.37
N GLY A 107 7.60 2.41 -7.42
CA GLY A 107 8.99 2.78 -7.69
C GLY A 107 9.59 3.70 -6.65
N THR A 108 10.88 3.49 -6.41
CA THR A 108 11.78 4.48 -5.84
C THR A 108 12.28 5.40 -6.96
N VAL A 109 12.78 6.58 -6.64
CA VAL A 109 13.23 7.57 -7.63
C VAL A 109 14.70 7.89 -7.43
N LEU A 110 15.51 7.65 -8.45
CA LEU A 110 16.89 8.11 -8.51
C LEU A 110 16.97 9.34 -9.43
N VAL A 111 17.40 10.47 -8.89
CA VAL A 111 17.56 11.72 -9.63
C VAL A 111 19.04 12.08 -9.72
N GLU A 112 19.49 12.48 -10.91
CA GLU A 112 20.81 13.04 -11.14
C GLU A 112 20.66 14.49 -11.61
N SER A 113 21.35 15.43 -10.96
CA SER A 113 21.35 16.85 -11.36
C SER A 113 22.74 17.44 -11.21
N GLY A 114 23.35 17.81 -12.31
CA GLY A 114 24.76 18.20 -12.35
C GLY A 114 25.66 17.04 -11.88
N LYS A 115 26.33 17.23 -10.73
CA LYS A 115 27.18 16.19 -10.11
C LYS A 115 26.54 15.53 -8.90
N LYS A 116 25.31 15.92 -8.56
CA LYS A 116 24.59 15.44 -7.39
C LYS A 116 23.62 14.32 -7.73
N ARG A 117 23.51 13.37 -6.83
CA ARG A 117 22.59 12.23 -6.93
C ARG A 117 21.69 12.16 -5.70
N LEU A 118 20.40 12.10 -5.93
CA LEU A 118 19.35 12.00 -4.91
C LEU A 118 18.62 10.68 -5.08
N PHE A 119 18.36 10.00 -3.98
CA PHE A 119 17.50 8.82 -3.96
C PHE A 119 16.32 9.04 -3.02
N TYR A 120 15.10 8.91 -3.57
CA TYR A 120 13.84 8.96 -2.82
C TYR A 120 13.20 7.57 -2.81
N THR A 121 13.01 7.02 -1.62
CA THR A 121 12.47 5.67 -1.49
C THR A 121 10.99 5.57 -1.87
N GLY A 122 10.21 6.68 -1.75
CA GLY A 122 8.78 6.50 -1.59
C GLY A 122 8.51 5.50 -0.47
N ASP A 123 7.48 4.70 -0.61
CA ASP A 123 7.25 3.54 0.26
C ASP A 123 8.03 2.35 -0.27
N ILE A 124 8.78 1.70 0.63
CA ILE A 124 9.75 0.68 0.23
C ILE A 124 9.62 -0.61 1.04
N ASN A 125 9.77 -1.73 0.35
CA ASN A 125 9.94 -3.04 0.97
C ASN A 125 11.20 -3.73 0.42
N PRO A 126 12.34 -3.61 1.11
CA PRO A 126 13.59 -4.20 0.67
C PRO A 126 13.55 -5.72 0.46
N LYS A 127 12.70 -6.43 1.19
CA LYS A 127 12.56 -7.89 1.11
C LYS A 127 11.52 -8.34 0.07
N GLY A 128 10.68 -7.40 -0.39
CA GLY A 128 9.55 -7.72 -1.25
C GLY A 128 8.48 -8.55 -0.55
N SER A 129 7.61 -9.15 -1.35
CA SER A 129 6.51 -10.00 -0.86
C SER A 129 6.43 -11.32 -1.64
N ARG A 130 5.40 -12.12 -1.39
CA ARG A 130 5.13 -13.27 -2.27
C ARG A 130 4.79 -12.87 -3.68
N MET A 131 4.27 -11.67 -3.87
CA MET A 131 3.83 -11.15 -5.15
C MET A 131 4.87 -10.29 -5.85
N LEU A 132 5.64 -9.52 -5.07
CA LEU A 132 6.55 -8.53 -5.60
C LEU A 132 8.00 -8.91 -5.34
N PRO A 133 8.90 -8.61 -6.28
CA PRO A 133 10.34 -8.75 -6.06
C PRO A 133 10.81 -7.80 -4.95
N GLU A 134 12.01 -8.02 -4.48
CA GLU A 134 12.72 -7.13 -3.58
C GLU A 134 12.92 -5.75 -4.20
N ALA A 135 13.07 -4.72 -3.36
CA ALA A 135 13.41 -3.39 -3.86
C ALA A 135 14.77 -3.40 -4.58
N ASP A 136 14.85 -2.65 -5.68
CA ASP A 136 16.09 -2.46 -6.43
C ASP A 136 16.93 -1.34 -5.80
N LEU A 137 17.89 -1.71 -4.98
CA LEU A 137 18.81 -0.83 -4.25
C LEU A 137 20.19 -0.70 -4.90
N ASP A 138 20.36 -1.13 -6.13
CA ASP A 138 21.62 -0.93 -6.89
C ASP A 138 21.68 0.51 -7.43
N ILE A 139 21.83 1.48 -6.52
CA ILE A 139 21.74 2.92 -6.80
C ILE A 139 23.11 3.61 -6.93
N GLY A 140 24.22 2.92 -6.62
CA GLY A 140 25.55 3.52 -6.57
C GLY A 140 25.74 4.49 -5.42
N GLU A 141 26.69 5.44 -5.56
CA GLU A 141 26.89 6.49 -4.58
C GLU A 141 25.84 7.60 -4.73
N ILE A 142 25.34 8.13 -3.62
CA ILE A 142 24.35 9.21 -3.58
C ILE A 142 24.78 10.31 -2.60
N ASP A 143 24.31 11.55 -2.83
CA ASP A 143 24.54 12.72 -1.98
C ASP A 143 23.36 12.98 -1.03
N LEU A 144 22.16 12.60 -1.42
CA LEU A 144 20.94 12.77 -0.62
C LEU A 144 20.09 11.51 -0.65
N LEU A 145 19.69 11.05 0.53
CA LEU A 145 18.67 10.02 0.73
C LEU A 145 17.42 10.65 1.34
N ILE A 146 16.26 10.46 0.72
CA ILE A 146 14.96 10.75 1.33
C ILE A 146 14.26 9.42 1.55
N THR A 147 13.98 9.06 2.80
CA THR A 147 13.46 7.73 3.16
C THR A 147 12.19 7.80 3.98
N GLU A 148 11.30 6.85 3.77
CA GLU A 148 10.13 6.65 4.62
C GLU A 148 10.54 6.31 6.07
N SER A 149 9.59 6.50 6.99
CA SER A 149 9.77 6.24 8.42
C SER A 149 8.58 5.51 9.04
N THR A 150 7.69 4.92 8.22
CA THR A 150 6.40 4.33 8.62
C THR A 150 6.55 3.35 9.79
N TYR A 151 7.49 2.43 9.71
CA TYR A 151 7.80 1.46 10.78
C TYR A 151 9.23 1.60 11.32
N SER A 152 9.80 2.81 11.28
CA SER A 152 11.16 3.05 11.77
C SER A 152 11.36 2.75 13.27
N GLN A 153 10.28 2.71 14.04
CA GLN A 153 10.28 2.40 15.47
C GLN A 153 9.74 1.01 15.81
N THR A 154 9.38 0.19 14.79
CA THR A 154 8.71 -1.09 14.99
C THR A 154 9.45 -2.21 14.27
N GLU A 155 9.73 -3.30 14.96
CA GLU A 155 10.17 -4.56 14.36
C GLU A 155 8.94 -5.40 14.02
N GLN A 156 8.92 -5.99 12.84
CA GLN A 156 7.83 -6.86 12.41
C GLN A 156 8.22 -8.33 12.62
N LYS A 157 7.19 -9.15 12.87
CA LYS A 157 7.37 -10.60 12.94
C LYS A 157 7.85 -11.15 11.59
N PRO A 158 8.66 -12.22 11.60
CA PRO A 158 9.02 -12.90 10.37
C PRO A 158 7.77 -13.24 9.54
N ARG A 159 7.74 -12.87 8.27
CA ARG A 159 6.62 -13.09 7.34
C ARG A 159 6.07 -14.51 7.40
N LYS A 160 6.96 -15.51 7.45
CA LYS A 160 6.59 -16.92 7.55
C LYS A 160 5.71 -17.21 8.76
N GLN A 161 6.01 -16.62 9.92
CA GLN A 161 5.22 -16.79 11.13
C GLN A 161 3.81 -16.21 11.00
N SER A 162 3.68 -15.04 10.35
CA SER A 162 2.38 -14.42 10.08
C SER A 162 1.55 -15.27 9.09
N GLU A 163 2.19 -15.83 8.06
CA GLU A 163 1.54 -16.72 7.09
C GLU A 163 1.05 -18.00 7.76
N GLU A 164 1.91 -18.69 8.51
CA GLU A 164 1.56 -19.92 9.25
C GLU A 164 0.43 -19.65 10.23
N GLY A 165 0.52 -18.58 11.03
CA GLY A 165 -0.53 -18.21 11.98
C GLY A 165 -1.88 -17.90 11.32
N LEU A 166 -1.89 -17.26 10.15
CA LEU A 166 -3.11 -17.00 9.38
C LEU A 166 -3.74 -18.31 8.89
N ILE A 167 -2.93 -19.23 8.37
CA ILE A 167 -3.39 -20.53 7.88
C ILE A 167 -3.95 -21.39 9.03
N ASP A 168 -3.26 -21.41 10.17
CA ASP A 168 -3.72 -22.14 11.37
C ASP A 168 -5.05 -21.59 11.85
N PHE A 169 -5.17 -20.26 11.95
CA PHE A 169 -6.43 -19.61 12.32
C PHE A 169 -7.56 -19.93 11.33
N ALA A 170 -7.25 -19.93 10.03
CA ALA A 170 -8.25 -20.32 9.03
C ALA A 170 -8.72 -21.77 9.22
N ASN A 171 -7.82 -22.70 9.46
CA ASN A 171 -8.18 -24.11 9.71
C ASN A 171 -9.04 -24.24 10.98
N GLU A 172 -8.68 -23.57 12.09
CA GLU A 172 -9.49 -23.56 13.32
C GLU A 172 -10.93 -23.05 13.07
N VAL A 173 -11.07 -22.00 12.24
CA VAL A 173 -12.39 -21.47 11.86
C VAL A 173 -13.16 -22.46 11.00
N MET A 174 -12.51 -23.14 10.05
CA MET A 174 -13.14 -24.16 9.21
C MET A 174 -13.58 -25.37 10.04
N ASP A 175 -12.77 -25.83 11.00
CA ASP A 175 -13.08 -26.98 11.87
C ASP A 175 -14.36 -26.77 12.69
N ARG A 176 -14.58 -25.53 13.16
CA ARG A 176 -15.83 -25.14 13.84
C ARG A 176 -16.95 -24.71 12.89
N LYS A 177 -16.79 -24.99 11.58
CA LYS A 177 -17.77 -24.68 10.52
C LYS A 177 -18.12 -23.19 10.43
N GLY A 178 -17.15 -22.33 10.70
CA GLY A 178 -17.27 -20.88 10.61
C GLY A 178 -16.79 -20.32 9.28
N ILE A 179 -16.87 -19.02 9.16
CA ILE A 179 -16.34 -18.25 8.04
C ILE A 179 -15.21 -17.36 8.58
N LEU A 180 -14.06 -17.39 7.91
CA LEU A 180 -12.98 -16.46 8.20
C LEU A 180 -13.11 -15.22 7.30
N PHE A 181 -13.38 -14.08 7.89
CA PHE A 181 -13.36 -12.81 7.20
C PHE A 181 -11.98 -12.17 7.29
N VAL A 182 -11.41 -11.81 6.14
CA VAL A 182 -10.10 -11.18 6.00
C VAL A 182 -10.29 -9.83 5.30
N PRO A 183 -10.53 -8.74 6.07
CA PRO A 183 -10.53 -7.40 5.51
C PRO A 183 -9.11 -7.02 5.09
N ALA A 184 -8.95 -6.68 3.81
CA ALA A 184 -7.64 -6.40 3.23
C ALA A 184 -7.70 -5.20 2.28
N PHE A 185 -6.58 -4.49 2.10
CA PHE A 185 -6.51 -3.45 1.07
C PHE A 185 -6.72 -4.04 -0.31
N SER A 186 -7.35 -3.27 -1.18
CA SER A 186 -7.69 -3.71 -2.54
C SER A 186 -6.47 -3.99 -3.39
N VAL A 187 -5.44 -3.14 -3.25
CA VAL A 187 -4.18 -3.26 -3.97
C VAL A 187 -3.19 -4.03 -3.12
N GLU A 188 -2.58 -5.04 -3.69
CA GLU A 188 -1.53 -5.89 -3.15
C GLU A 188 -2.01 -6.84 -2.04
N ARG A 189 -2.57 -6.33 -0.93
CA ARG A 189 -2.85 -7.15 0.27
C ARG A 189 -3.89 -8.25 0.02
N SER A 190 -4.96 -7.95 -0.68
CA SER A 190 -5.99 -8.96 -1.03
C SER A 190 -5.42 -10.10 -1.86
N GLN A 191 -4.57 -9.77 -2.83
CA GLN A 191 -3.94 -10.73 -3.72
C GLN A 191 -2.86 -11.54 -3.01
N GLU A 192 -2.06 -10.89 -2.18
CA GLU A 192 -1.03 -11.59 -1.40
C GLU A 192 -1.64 -12.62 -0.47
N ILE A 193 -2.72 -12.28 0.23
CA ILE A 193 -3.42 -13.24 1.10
C ILE A 193 -3.97 -14.43 0.30
N ALA A 194 -4.52 -14.20 -0.89
CA ALA A 194 -4.93 -15.31 -1.77
C ALA A 194 -3.75 -16.21 -2.15
N CYS A 195 -2.58 -15.62 -2.47
CA CYS A 195 -1.35 -16.36 -2.75
C CYS A 195 -0.84 -17.14 -1.53
N VAL A 196 -0.94 -16.59 -0.32
CA VAL A 196 -0.57 -17.28 0.94
C VAL A 196 -1.41 -18.54 1.12
N PHE A 197 -2.73 -18.44 1.01
CA PHE A 197 -3.62 -19.59 1.10
C PHE A 197 -3.35 -20.64 0.01
N ARG A 198 -3.11 -20.18 -1.22
CA ARG A 198 -2.81 -21.09 -2.34
C ARG A 198 -1.49 -21.84 -2.15
N ASN A 199 -0.45 -21.12 -1.73
CA ASN A 199 0.87 -21.71 -1.47
C ASN A 199 0.82 -22.74 -0.33
N ALA A 200 0.02 -22.51 0.71
CA ALA A 200 -0.23 -23.45 1.79
C ALA A 200 -1.10 -24.64 1.38
N LYS A 201 -1.55 -24.73 0.12
CA LYS A 201 -2.47 -25.75 -0.37
C LYS A 201 -3.75 -25.85 0.47
N PHE A 202 -4.25 -24.69 0.92
CA PHE A 202 -5.47 -24.60 1.70
C PHE A 202 -6.64 -25.24 0.94
N LYS A 203 -7.40 -26.11 1.60
CA LYS A 203 -8.36 -26.99 0.92
C LYS A 203 -9.78 -26.41 0.83
N HIS A 204 -10.05 -25.35 1.59
CA HIS A 204 -11.37 -24.77 1.65
C HIS A 204 -11.51 -23.64 0.64
N LYS A 205 -12.75 -23.24 0.39
CA LYS A 205 -13.12 -22.19 -0.55
C LYS A 205 -12.56 -20.84 -0.13
N ILE A 206 -11.96 -20.14 -1.07
CA ILE A 206 -11.50 -18.75 -0.92
C ILE A 206 -12.36 -17.89 -1.81
N ILE A 207 -12.87 -16.81 -1.25
CA ILE A 207 -13.77 -15.88 -1.92
C ILE A 207 -13.09 -14.53 -1.95
N MET A 208 -13.13 -13.86 -3.10
CA MET A 208 -12.68 -12.48 -3.27
C MET A 208 -13.83 -11.59 -3.71
N ASP A 209 -13.94 -10.41 -3.12
CA ASP A 209 -15.02 -9.47 -3.37
C ASP A 209 -14.49 -8.03 -3.52
N GLY A 210 -15.31 -7.18 -4.13
CA GLY A 210 -15.10 -5.74 -4.23
C GLY A 210 -14.01 -5.31 -5.20
N MET A 211 -13.38 -4.18 -4.89
CA MET A 211 -12.36 -3.57 -5.75
C MET A 211 -11.16 -4.49 -6.02
N ALA A 212 -10.85 -5.41 -5.11
CA ALA A 212 -9.77 -6.38 -5.31
C ALA A 212 -9.90 -7.16 -6.63
N LEU A 213 -11.12 -7.38 -7.12
CA LEU A 213 -11.36 -8.06 -8.41
C LEU A 213 -10.88 -7.21 -9.60
N LYS A 214 -11.11 -5.90 -9.57
CA LYS A 214 -10.61 -4.98 -10.62
C LYS A 214 -9.08 -4.86 -10.56
N VAL A 215 -8.53 -4.87 -9.36
CA VAL A 215 -7.07 -4.89 -9.19
C VAL A 215 -6.47 -6.17 -9.77
N ASN A 216 -7.12 -7.32 -9.58
CA ASN A 216 -6.69 -8.57 -10.20
C ASN A 216 -6.64 -8.45 -11.73
N GLU A 217 -7.65 -7.84 -12.36
CA GLU A 217 -7.69 -7.62 -13.82
C GLU A 217 -6.53 -6.76 -14.31
N ILE A 218 -6.17 -5.70 -13.54
CA ILE A 218 -5.01 -4.86 -13.84
C ILE A 218 -3.72 -5.68 -13.67
N MET A 219 -3.55 -6.40 -12.57
CA MET A 219 -2.35 -7.20 -12.32
C MET A 219 -2.09 -8.27 -13.38
N PHE A 220 -3.15 -8.86 -13.95
CA PHE A 220 -3.00 -9.80 -15.08
C PHE A 220 -2.45 -9.16 -16.34
N GLN A 221 -2.55 -7.85 -16.52
CA GLN A 221 -2.03 -7.13 -17.68
C GLN A 221 -0.53 -6.83 -17.58
N TYR A 222 0.03 -6.88 -16.35
CA TYR A 222 1.41 -6.51 -16.04
C TYR A 222 2.18 -7.63 -15.31
N PRO A 223 2.26 -8.84 -15.91
CA PRO A 223 2.92 -9.98 -15.26
C PRO A 223 4.41 -9.76 -15.02
N GLU A 224 5.07 -8.88 -15.78
CA GLU A 224 6.49 -8.56 -15.66
C GLU A 224 6.84 -7.79 -14.37
N TYR A 225 5.85 -7.19 -13.70
CA TYR A 225 6.03 -6.52 -12.42
C TYR A 225 5.86 -7.47 -11.22
N LEU A 226 5.43 -8.70 -11.46
CA LEU A 226 5.22 -9.71 -10.43
C LEU A 226 6.46 -10.59 -10.23
N ARG A 227 6.73 -10.99 -8.99
CA ARG A 227 7.80 -11.97 -8.67
C ARG A 227 7.55 -13.31 -9.34
N ASP A 228 6.32 -13.83 -9.26
CA ASP A 228 5.89 -15.06 -9.89
C ASP A 228 4.46 -14.92 -10.41
N PRO A 229 4.29 -14.56 -11.70
CA PRO A 229 2.98 -14.43 -12.31
C PRO A 229 2.15 -15.72 -12.30
N LYS A 230 2.80 -16.90 -12.26
CA LYS A 230 2.10 -18.19 -12.26
C LYS A 230 1.45 -18.47 -10.91
N ILE A 231 2.16 -18.18 -9.81
CA ILE A 231 1.61 -18.30 -8.45
C ILE A 231 0.42 -17.35 -8.29
N PHE A 232 0.54 -16.10 -8.75
CA PHE A 232 -0.56 -15.15 -8.74
C PHE A 232 -1.76 -15.66 -9.54
N ALA A 233 -1.55 -16.05 -10.80
CA ALA A 233 -2.62 -16.55 -11.66
C ALA A 233 -3.31 -17.79 -11.06
N ASP A 234 -2.53 -18.71 -10.52
CA ASP A 234 -3.05 -19.90 -9.87
C ASP A 234 -3.91 -19.56 -8.63
N ALA A 235 -3.46 -18.63 -7.79
CA ALA A 235 -4.19 -18.19 -6.61
C ALA A 235 -5.53 -17.53 -6.97
N ILE A 236 -5.51 -16.59 -7.93
CA ILE A 236 -6.72 -15.88 -8.34
C ILE A 236 -7.72 -16.80 -9.05
N ASN A 237 -7.26 -17.68 -9.94
CA ASN A 237 -8.11 -18.61 -10.67
C ASN A 237 -8.77 -19.67 -9.76
N HIS A 238 -8.16 -19.98 -8.61
CA HIS A 238 -8.77 -20.87 -7.60
C HIS A 238 -9.66 -20.12 -6.62
N SER A 239 -9.68 -18.81 -6.63
CA SER A 239 -10.58 -18.00 -5.82
C SER A 239 -11.93 -17.82 -6.52
N VAL A 240 -12.99 -17.71 -5.73
CA VAL A 240 -14.34 -17.45 -6.23
C VAL A 240 -14.61 -15.95 -6.20
N ALA A 241 -14.82 -15.36 -7.36
CA ALA A 241 -15.16 -13.94 -7.46
C ALA A 241 -16.65 -13.68 -7.16
N ILE A 242 -16.93 -12.71 -6.31
CA ILE A 242 -18.29 -12.22 -6.03
C ILE A 242 -18.66 -11.16 -7.06
N ARG A 243 -19.74 -11.39 -7.80
CA ARG A 243 -20.19 -10.49 -8.87
C ARG A 243 -21.40 -9.63 -8.50
N ASN A 244 -22.18 -10.06 -7.51
CA ASN A 244 -23.41 -9.39 -7.11
C ASN A 244 -23.82 -9.76 -5.67
N ASP A 245 -24.87 -9.12 -5.16
CA ASP A 245 -25.37 -9.32 -3.79
C ASP A 245 -25.88 -10.74 -3.53
N ARG A 246 -26.39 -11.42 -4.54
CA ARG A 246 -26.85 -12.80 -4.42
C ARG A 246 -25.65 -13.74 -4.18
N ASP A 247 -24.57 -13.58 -4.95
CA ASP A 247 -23.35 -14.34 -4.77
C ASP A 247 -22.76 -14.09 -3.38
N ARG A 248 -22.79 -12.83 -2.91
CA ARG A 248 -22.31 -12.45 -1.58
C ARG A 248 -23.09 -13.14 -0.47
N LYS A 249 -24.42 -13.20 -0.57
CA LYS A 249 -25.28 -13.93 0.38
C LYS A 249 -25.03 -15.44 0.32
N ASN A 250 -24.91 -16.00 -0.88
CA ASN A 250 -24.63 -17.43 -1.06
C ASN A 250 -23.28 -17.83 -0.49
N ALA A 251 -22.29 -16.94 -0.55
CA ALA A 251 -20.95 -17.15 0.01
C ALA A 251 -20.97 -17.39 1.52
N LEU A 252 -21.97 -16.88 2.23
CA LEU A 252 -22.11 -17.02 3.68
C LEU A 252 -22.84 -18.32 4.11
N MET A 253 -23.23 -19.17 3.17
CA MET A 253 -23.97 -20.41 3.46
C MET A 253 -23.07 -21.59 3.83
N GLU A 254 -21.76 -21.50 3.55
CA GLU A 254 -20.79 -22.58 3.75
C GLU A 254 -19.49 -22.03 4.37
N PRO A 255 -18.77 -22.87 5.14
CA PRO A 255 -17.46 -22.48 5.66
C PRO A 255 -16.49 -22.09 4.52
N CYS A 256 -15.90 -20.91 4.64
CA CYS A 256 -15.00 -20.37 3.64
C CYS A 256 -14.12 -19.26 4.22
N VAL A 257 -13.12 -18.85 3.45
CA VAL A 257 -12.37 -17.61 3.69
C VAL A 257 -12.92 -16.54 2.75
N VAL A 258 -13.24 -15.36 3.29
CA VAL A 258 -13.70 -14.20 2.52
C VAL A 258 -12.65 -13.09 2.60
N ILE A 259 -12.04 -12.72 1.49
CA ILE A 259 -11.10 -11.60 1.35
C ILE A 259 -11.84 -10.45 0.70
N SER A 260 -11.95 -9.32 1.40
CA SER A 260 -12.70 -8.17 0.87
C SER A 260 -12.17 -6.83 1.38
N PRO A 261 -12.07 -5.79 0.55
CA PRO A 261 -11.86 -4.42 0.98
C PRO A 261 -13.05 -3.86 1.79
N ALA A 262 -12.86 -2.92 2.73
CA ALA A 262 -11.63 -2.19 3.05
C ALA A 262 -10.91 -2.80 4.24
N GLY A 263 -9.56 -2.76 4.20
CA GLY A 263 -8.70 -3.38 5.23
C GLY A 263 -8.84 -2.80 6.64
N MET A 264 -9.20 -1.50 6.76
CA MET A 264 -9.45 -0.84 8.05
C MET A 264 -10.92 -0.87 8.48
N LEU A 265 -11.77 -1.63 7.79
CA LEU A 265 -13.22 -1.71 8.00
C LEU A 265 -13.97 -0.39 7.76
N VAL A 266 -13.39 0.53 7.03
CA VAL A 266 -13.98 1.83 6.67
C VAL A 266 -14.76 1.69 5.35
N GLY A 267 -16.05 1.42 5.43
CA GLY A 267 -16.92 1.39 4.24
C GLY A 267 -16.82 0.11 3.40
N GLY A 268 -17.42 0.19 2.20
CA GLY A 268 -17.37 -0.88 1.20
C GLY A 268 -18.00 -2.20 1.63
N ASN A 269 -17.63 -3.26 0.94
CA ASN A 269 -18.15 -4.61 1.20
C ASN A 269 -17.69 -5.18 2.55
N ALA A 270 -16.59 -4.67 3.12
CA ALA A 270 -16.13 -5.07 4.45
C ALA A 270 -17.20 -4.84 5.52
N VAL A 271 -17.96 -3.76 5.43
CA VAL A 271 -19.06 -3.46 6.37
C VAL A 271 -20.16 -4.52 6.28
N PHE A 272 -20.50 -4.96 5.08
CA PHE A 272 -21.48 -6.04 4.89
C PHE A 272 -21.01 -7.33 5.59
N TYR A 273 -19.78 -7.78 5.34
CA TYR A 273 -19.25 -9.00 5.96
C TYR A 273 -19.14 -8.85 7.48
N LEU A 274 -18.67 -7.71 7.97
CA LEU A 274 -18.58 -7.45 9.40
C LEU A 274 -19.95 -7.57 10.09
N GLN A 275 -21.01 -6.98 9.50
CA GLN A 275 -22.36 -7.04 10.04
C GLN A 275 -22.95 -8.44 10.08
N HIS A 276 -22.57 -9.33 9.16
CA HIS A 276 -23.09 -10.68 9.09
C HIS A 276 -22.26 -11.69 9.88
N LEU A 277 -20.97 -11.44 10.08
CA LEU A 277 -20.04 -12.43 10.63
C LEU A 277 -19.57 -12.13 12.05
N ALA A 278 -19.60 -10.86 12.48
CA ALA A 278 -19.01 -10.43 13.75
C ALA A 278 -19.70 -11.00 15.01
N PHE A 279 -20.95 -11.44 14.89
CA PHE A 279 -21.77 -11.82 16.05
C PHE A 279 -22.04 -13.32 16.16
N ASP A 280 -21.29 -14.16 15.43
CA ASP A 280 -21.30 -15.62 15.58
C ASP A 280 -19.89 -16.11 15.97
N SER A 281 -19.80 -16.77 17.13
CA SER A 281 -18.53 -17.28 17.68
C SER A 281 -17.86 -18.38 16.85
N LYS A 282 -18.57 -18.95 15.86
CA LYS A 282 -17.97 -19.86 14.90
C LYS A 282 -17.05 -19.15 13.92
N ASN A 283 -17.32 -17.87 13.67
CA ASN A 283 -16.58 -17.08 12.69
C ASN A 283 -15.26 -16.55 13.26
N GLY A 284 -14.40 -16.12 12.33
CA GLY A 284 -13.15 -15.43 12.65
C GLY A 284 -13.00 -14.15 11.82
N ILE A 285 -12.27 -13.20 12.35
CA ILE A 285 -11.86 -11.97 11.67
C ILE A 285 -10.33 -11.89 11.75
N ALA A 286 -9.66 -11.94 10.60
CA ALA A 286 -8.21 -11.80 10.50
C ALA A 286 -7.85 -10.43 9.96
N LEU A 287 -7.36 -9.53 10.81
CA LEU A 287 -6.89 -8.22 10.40
C LEU A 287 -5.46 -8.35 9.85
N VAL A 288 -5.28 -8.13 8.57
CA VAL A 288 -4.00 -8.32 7.84
C VAL A 288 -3.41 -7.00 7.30
N SER A 289 -4.07 -5.89 7.58
CA SER A 289 -3.68 -4.55 7.15
C SER A 289 -3.43 -3.65 8.35
N TYR A 290 -2.69 -2.57 8.14
CA TYR A 290 -2.54 -1.50 9.13
C TYR A 290 -3.91 -1.00 9.59
N GLN A 291 -4.02 -0.69 10.87
CA GLN A 291 -5.23 -0.16 11.49
C GLN A 291 -4.93 1.24 12.04
N GLY A 292 -5.30 2.27 11.29
CA GLY A 292 -5.09 3.66 11.66
C GLY A 292 -5.98 4.10 12.83
N ASP A 293 -5.53 5.10 13.57
CA ASP A 293 -6.28 5.68 14.68
C ASP A 293 -7.65 6.20 14.23
N GLY A 294 -8.66 6.00 15.08
CA GLY A 294 -10.04 6.39 14.77
C GLY A 294 -10.76 5.47 13.79
N THR A 295 -10.12 4.46 13.21
CA THR A 295 -10.78 3.51 12.30
C THR A 295 -11.56 2.42 13.05
N PRO A 296 -12.62 1.85 12.44
CA PRO A 296 -13.36 0.74 13.01
C PRO A 296 -12.49 -0.49 13.33
N GLY A 297 -11.47 -0.76 12.49
CA GLY A 297 -10.56 -1.88 12.71
C GLY A 297 -9.67 -1.66 13.93
N LYS A 298 -9.16 -0.45 14.16
CA LYS A 298 -8.42 -0.09 15.37
C LYS A 298 -9.28 -0.22 16.61
N LYS A 299 -10.51 0.32 16.56
CA LYS A 299 -11.49 0.20 17.64
C LYS A 299 -11.80 -1.26 17.97
N LEU A 300 -11.94 -2.12 16.93
CA LEU A 300 -12.18 -3.55 17.12
C LEU A 300 -11.02 -4.22 17.87
N LEU A 301 -9.77 -3.90 17.53
CA LEU A 301 -8.58 -4.44 18.20
C LEU A 301 -8.51 -4.01 19.67
N GLU A 302 -8.78 -2.73 19.95
CA GLU A 302 -8.62 -2.17 21.30
C GLU A 302 -9.77 -2.54 22.24
N THR A 303 -10.99 -2.60 21.72
CA THR A 303 -12.19 -2.71 22.56
C THR A 303 -12.98 -4.00 22.38
N GLY A 304 -12.70 -4.79 21.33
CA GLY A 304 -13.51 -5.92 20.93
C GLY A 304 -14.93 -5.53 20.47
N LYS A 305 -15.13 -4.26 20.07
CA LYS A 305 -16.44 -3.73 19.68
C LYS A 305 -16.42 -3.13 18.29
N VAL A 306 -17.57 -3.16 17.64
CA VAL A 306 -17.82 -2.47 16.38
C VAL A 306 -19.08 -1.60 16.50
N SER A 307 -19.11 -0.49 15.77
CA SER A 307 -20.31 0.34 15.70
C SER A 307 -21.27 -0.26 14.70
N SER A 308 -22.46 -0.64 15.14
CA SER A 308 -23.55 -1.13 14.29
C SER A 308 -24.84 -0.41 14.64
N ARG A 309 -25.52 0.17 13.65
CA ARG A 309 -26.78 0.93 13.79
C ARG A 309 -26.71 2.01 14.88
N GLY A 310 -25.57 2.71 14.97
CA GLY A 310 -25.36 3.80 15.94
C GLY A 310 -25.00 3.37 17.37
N HIS A 311 -24.85 2.07 17.63
CA HIS A 311 -24.48 1.53 18.94
C HIS A 311 -23.21 0.69 18.86
N ASP A 312 -22.43 0.70 19.94
CA ASP A 312 -21.27 -0.17 20.09
C ASP A 312 -21.70 -1.58 20.52
N MET A 313 -21.45 -2.55 19.68
CA MET A 313 -21.77 -3.95 19.93
C MET A 313 -20.49 -4.78 20.11
N LYS A 314 -20.48 -5.64 21.13
CA LYS A 314 -19.37 -6.57 21.35
C LYS A 314 -19.35 -7.63 20.26
N VAL A 315 -18.19 -7.81 19.64
CA VAL A 315 -17.95 -8.85 18.66
C VAL A 315 -17.79 -10.20 19.38
N THR A 316 -18.44 -11.25 18.89
CA THR A 316 -18.32 -12.61 19.41
C THR A 316 -17.48 -13.52 18.52
N ALA A 317 -17.31 -13.16 17.24
CA ALA A 317 -16.32 -13.78 16.38
C ALA A 317 -14.91 -13.60 16.96
N GLU A 318 -14.05 -14.58 16.78
CA GLU A 318 -12.67 -14.47 17.23
C GLU A 318 -11.90 -13.50 16.32
N VAL A 319 -11.17 -12.53 16.91
CA VAL A 319 -10.41 -11.52 16.18
C VAL A 319 -8.93 -11.76 16.42
N ARG A 320 -8.17 -11.90 15.33
CA ARG A 320 -6.70 -11.97 15.38
C ARG A 320 -6.10 -10.99 14.40
N GLN A 321 -4.93 -10.46 14.74
CA GLN A 321 -4.14 -9.59 13.87
C GLN A 321 -2.88 -10.32 13.40
N PHE A 322 -2.56 -10.16 12.12
CA PHE A 322 -1.37 -10.74 11.47
C PHE A 322 -0.62 -9.64 10.73
N GLU A 323 0.70 -9.66 10.82
CA GLU A 323 1.56 -8.64 10.24
C GLU A 323 1.92 -9.00 8.79
N PHE A 324 1.26 -8.29 7.86
CA PHE A 324 1.50 -8.41 6.42
C PHE A 324 1.84 -7.03 5.84
N SER A 325 2.82 -6.35 6.42
CA SER A 325 3.22 -5.02 5.91
C SER A 325 3.87 -5.12 4.52
N GLY A 326 3.61 -4.12 3.69
CA GLY A 326 4.32 -3.85 2.45
C GLY A 326 5.44 -2.82 2.62
N HIS A 327 5.73 -2.37 3.84
CA HIS A 327 6.80 -1.42 4.16
C HIS A 327 7.96 -2.12 4.84
N ALA A 328 9.12 -1.51 4.72
CA ALA A 328 10.29 -1.84 5.52
C ALA A 328 10.00 -1.69 7.02
N ASP A 329 10.45 -2.63 7.82
CA ASP A 329 10.48 -2.48 9.27
C ASP A 329 11.75 -1.73 9.73
N ARG A 330 11.86 -1.50 11.05
CA ARG A 330 13.02 -0.85 11.65
C ARG A 330 14.36 -1.46 11.19
N ASN A 331 14.48 -2.77 11.25
CA ASN A 331 15.70 -3.47 10.91
C ASN A 331 16.03 -3.36 9.41
N ASP A 332 15.01 -3.44 8.57
CA ASP A 332 15.14 -3.31 7.12
C ASP A 332 15.60 -1.90 6.72
N LEU A 333 15.02 -0.85 7.34
CA LEU A 333 15.42 0.53 7.10
C LEU A 333 16.88 0.78 7.52
N PHE A 334 17.30 0.31 8.70
CA PHE A 334 18.69 0.47 9.12
C PHE A 334 19.68 -0.35 8.27
N GLU A 335 19.31 -1.55 7.85
CA GLU A 335 20.16 -2.36 6.96
C GLU A 335 20.26 -1.70 5.57
N MET A 336 19.17 -1.12 5.05
CA MET A 336 19.22 -0.34 3.82
C MET A 336 20.19 0.84 3.95
N ILE A 337 20.06 1.66 4.99
CA ILE A 337 20.89 2.85 5.21
C ILE A 337 22.35 2.47 5.36
N LYS A 338 22.66 1.42 6.11
CA LYS A 338 24.03 0.90 6.31
C LYS A 338 24.72 0.55 4.99
N ASN A 339 23.95 0.09 3.99
CA ASN A 339 24.46 -0.33 2.69
C ASN A 339 24.48 0.80 1.63
N VAL A 340 23.93 1.97 1.94
CA VAL A 340 24.02 3.13 1.05
C VAL A 340 25.45 3.64 0.95
N LYS A 341 25.85 3.94 -0.29
CA LYS A 341 27.21 4.44 -0.59
C LYS A 341 27.19 5.97 -0.75
N GLY A 342 28.34 6.62 -0.49
CA GLY A 342 28.55 8.03 -0.79
C GLY A 342 28.43 8.98 0.42
N ASN A 343 28.13 8.51 1.61
CA ASN A 343 27.94 9.33 2.83
C ASN A 343 26.87 10.42 2.66
N PRO A 344 25.63 10.08 2.26
CA PRO A 344 24.59 11.04 1.95
C PRO A 344 24.09 11.80 3.18
N LYS A 345 23.56 13.01 2.96
CA LYS A 345 22.59 13.61 3.86
C LYS A 345 21.31 12.75 3.83
N VAL A 346 20.66 12.53 4.98
CA VAL A 346 19.46 11.70 5.08
C VAL A 346 18.28 12.53 5.58
N LEU A 347 17.16 12.46 4.86
CA LEU A 347 15.89 13.06 5.27
C LEU A 347 14.90 11.96 5.57
N THR A 348 14.34 11.99 6.77
CA THR A 348 13.33 11.05 7.23
C THR A 348 11.94 11.66 7.11
N VAL A 349 11.08 11.02 6.31
CA VAL A 349 9.72 11.48 5.98
C VAL A 349 8.73 10.33 6.07
N HIS A 350 7.46 10.57 5.81
CA HIS A 350 6.43 9.54 5.70
C HIS A 350 6.36 8.63 6.94
N GLY A 351 6.05 9.22 8.07
CA GLY A 351 5.82 8.61 9.38
C GLY A 351 5.15 9.63 10.29
N ASP A 352 4.78 9.23 11.49
CA ASP A 352 4.41 10.22 12.49
C ASP A 352 5.64 11.07 12.85
N ASN A 353 5.37 12.32 13.29
CA ASN A 353 6.44 13.30 13.50
C ASN A 353 7.51 12.82 14.48
N GLU A 354 7.12 12.13 15.56
CA GLU A 354 8.05 11.62 16.56
C GLU A 354 8.91 10.50 16.00
N SER A 355 8.32 9.58 15.23
CA SER A 355 9.04 8.48 14.56
C SER A 355 10.07 9.01 13.55
N CYS A 356 9.71 10.02 12.75
CA CYS A 356 10.64 10.63 11.80
C CYS A 356 11.84 11.28 12.51
N ILE A 357 11.60 12.06 13.58
CA ILE A 357 12.67 12.72 14.34
C ILE A 357 13.58 11.68 14.98
N ARG A 358 13.02 10.72 15.71
CA ARG A 358 13.82 9.66 16.37
C ARG A 358 14.64 8.85 15.39
N PHE A 359 14.06 8.53 14.24
CA PHE A 359 14.77 7.78 13.22
C PHE A 359 15.98 8.56 12.68
N ALA A 360 15.84 9.86 12.44
CA ALA A 360 16.95 10.71 12.03
C ALA A 360 18.08 10.76 13.10
N GLU A 361 17.72 10.94 14.37
CA GLU A 361 18.65 10.92 15.49
C GLU A 361 19.44 9.61 15.55
N GLU A 362 18.75 8.48 15.46
CA GLU A 362 19.37 7.16 15.47
C GLU A 362 20.25 6.88 14.25
N ILE A 363 19.92 7.39 13.06
CA ILE A 363 20.76 7.32 11.87
C ILE A 363 22.07 8.07 12.12
N HIS A 364 21.98 9.28 12.69
CA HIS A 364 23.16 10.05 13.05
C HIS A 364 24.04 9.31 14.07
N GLU A 365 23.45 8.81 15.15
CA GLU A 365 24.17 8.09 16.20
C GLU A 365 24.84 6.81 15.71
N ARG A 366 24.17 6.04 14.86
CA ARG A 366 24.67 4.72 14.41
C ARG A 366 25.68 4.79 13.27
N PHE A 367 25.50 5.74 12.36
CA PHE A 367 26.25 5.78 11.11
C PHE A 367 27.09 7.05 10.94
N GLY A 368 26.91 8.06 11.82
CA GLY A 368 27.59 9.35 11.69
C GLY A 368 27.12 10.20 10.50
N LEU A 369 26.02 9.83 9.86
CA LEU A 369 25.44 10.58 8.74
C LEU A 369 24.75 11.86 9.23
N GLU A 370 24.76 12.92 8.42
CA GLU A 370 23.89 14.08 8.64
C GLU A 370 22.44 13.65 8.35
N ALA A 371 21.59 13.60 9.38
CA ALA A 371 20.23 13.14 9.25
C ALA A 371 19.26 14.03 10.04
N TYR A 372 18.09 14.34 9.47
CA TYR A 372 17.01 15.07 10.15
C TYR A 372 15.66 14.89 9.46
N SER A 373 14.58 15.19 10.21
CA SER A 373 13.21 15.22 9.72
C SER A 373 12.86 16.65 9.30
N PRO A 374 12.65 16.92 8.00
CA PRO A 374 12.32 18.27 7.53
C PRO A 374 10.90 18.67 7.93
N GLN A 375 10.72 19.99 8.16
CA GLN A 375 9.39 20.57 8.34
C GLN A 375 8.73 20.83 6.99
N VAL A 376 7.39 20.94 6.99
CA VAL A 376 6.65 21.34 5.79
C VAL A 376 7.13 22.71 5.30
N ASN A 377 7.37 22.87 4.00
CA ASN A 377 7.93 24.05 3.34
C ASN A 377 9.40 24.37 3.69
N GLU A 378 10.11 23.49 4.34
CA GLU A 378 11.54 23.67 4.57
C GLU A 378 12.34 23.47 3.28
N THR A 379 13.25 24.40 2.99
CA THR A 379 14.16 24.30 1.85
C THR A 379 15.50 23.75 2.30
N ILE A 380 15.92 22.67 1.66
CA ILE A 380 17.15 21.95 2.03
C ILE A 380 18.15 22.04 0.89
N SER A 381 19.38 22.44 1.22
CA SER A 381 20.49 22.48 0.26
C SER A 381 21.33 21.20 0.37
N VAL A 382 21.78 20.68 -0.79
CA VAL A 382 22.56 19.44 -0.93
C VAL A 382 23.89 19.72 -1.63
#